data_53e08be25d22ea477ea7f15ff8763c24
#
_entry.id   53e08be25d22ea477ea7f15ff8763c24
#
_cell.length_a   1.000
_cell.length_b   1.000
_cell.length_c   1.000
_cell.angle_alpha   90.00
_cell.angle_beta   90.00
_cell.angle_gamma   90.00
#
_symmetry.space_group_name_H-M   'P 1'
#
loop_
_entity.id
_entity.type
_entity.pdbx_description
1 polymer ?
#
loop_
_entity_poly.entity_id
_entity_poly.type
_entity_poly.pdbx_seq_one_letter_code
_entity_poly.pdbx_strand_id
1 'polypeptide(L)'
;MKILFTSVGRRVELLQAFRHAAEKNGVDLTIIGVDISRDAPALYFCDISEIVCRISDKNYIPSLLEICERENVDCLIPTIDTDLLLLSEHKHCFEHIGTKVLISRTEKVQICRDKNYTADYFISLGLKSPKPYNSIEKYEEELNLKKQSFPAFIKPKDGSSSINAYKVDSLDDLKLYAEKIGDYIIQPFISGTEYTIDIFCDYDGNPVYIT
;
A
#
# COMPACT_ATOMS: atom_id res chain seq x y z
N MET A 1 10.33 -16.39 -18.22
CA MET A 1 10.22 -15.36 -17.17
C MET A 1 9.32 -15.89 -16.06
N LYS A 2 9.79 -15.86 -14.82
CA LYS A 2 9.01 -16.33 -13.66
C LYS A 2 8.70 -15.17 -12.73
N ILE A 3 7.44 -14.94 -12.45
CA ILE A 3 6.98 -13.85 -11.59
C ILE A 3 6.26 -14.44 -10.37
N LEU A 4 6.68 -14.02 -9.17
CA LEU A 4 6.00 -14.36 -7.93
C LEU A 4 5.14 -13.18 -7.48
N PHE A 5 3.85 -13.44 -7.24
CA PHE A 5 2.92 -12.48 -6.64
C PHE A 5 2.64 -12.86 -5.19
N THR A 6 2.87 -11.92 -4.27
CA THR A 6 2.53 -12.14 -2.85
C THR A 6 1.09 -11.74 -2.59
N SER A 7 0.44 -12.42 -1.62
CA SER A 7 -0.90 -12.10 -1.14
C SER A 7 -1.93 -12.00 -2.28
N VAL A 8 -1.91 -12.99 -3.18
CA VAL A 8 -2.69 -12.93 -4.44
C VAL A 8 -4.19 -12.76 -4.24
N GLY A 9 -4.76 -13.29 -3.15
CA GLY A 9 -6.14 -13.09 -2.75
C GLY A 9 -7.14 -13.32 -3.89
N ARG A 10 -7.84 -12.24 -4.30
CA ARG A 10 -8.84 -12.24 -5.36
C ARG A 10 -8.36 -11.57 -6.66
N ARG A 11 -7.06 -11.41 -6.86
CA ARG A 11 -6.48 -10.63 -7.97
C ARG A 11 -6.36 -11.43 -9.28
N VAL A 12 -7.41 -12.17 -9.64
CA VAL A 12 -7.48 -12.98 -10.86
C VAL A 12 -7.22 -12.14 -12.10
N GLU A 13 -7.88 -10.99 -12.21
CA GLU A 13 -7.76 -10.10 -13.37
C GLU A 13 -6.34 -9.57 -13.54
N LEU A 14 -5.63 -9.28 -12.44
CA LEU A 14 -4.22 -8.88 -12.49
C LEU A 14 -3.36 -9.99 -13.12
N LEU A 15 -3.51 -11.24 -12.67
CA LEU A 15 -2.76 -12.37 -13.20
C LEU A 15 -3.07 -12.59 -14.69
N GLN A 16 -4.36 -12.50 -15.07
CA GLN A 16 -4.78 -12.62 -16.47
C GLN A 16 -4.21 -11.49 -17.35
N ALA A 17 -4.13 -10.26 -16.82
CA ALA A 17 -3.51 -9.15 -17.52
C ALA A 17 -2.02 -9.39 -17.80
N PHE A 18 -1.29 -9.96 -16.83
CA PHE A 18 0.11 -10.36 -17.03
C PHE A 18 0.25 -11.48 -18.08
N ARG A 19 -0.62 -12.50 -18.06
CA ARG A 19 -0.63 -13.55 -19.11
C ARG A 19 -0.89 -12.97 -20.48
N HIS A 20 -1.91 -12.15 -20.62
CA HIS A 20 -2.24 -11.52 -21.90
C HIS A 20 -1.09 -10.64 -22.42
N ALA A 21 -0.45 -9.86 -21.50
CA ALA A 21 0.70 -9.06 -21.87
C ALA A 21 1.90 -9.92 -22.31
N ALA A 22 2.14 -11.04 -21.65
CA ALA A 22 3.20 -11.99 -21.99
C ALA A 22 2.95 -12.62 -23.37
N GLU A 23 1.75 -13.11 -23.64
CA GLU A 23 1.34 -13.66 -24.95
C GLU A 23 1.55 -12.62 -26.06
N LYS A 24 1.07 -11.40 -25.86
CA LYS A 24 1.21 -10.30 -26.84
C LYS A 24 2.66 -9.97 -27.17
N ASN A 25 3.55 -10.13 -26.21
CA ASN A 25 4.98 -9.81 -26.35
C ASN A 25 5.87 -11.06 -26.61
N GLY A 26 5.29 -12.24 -26.78
CA GLY A 26 6.03 -13.48 -27.02
C GLY A 26 6.91 -13.90 -25.85
N VAL A 27 6.51 -13.55 -24.61
CA VAL A 27 7.23 -13.91 -23.38
C VAL A 27 6.66 -15.21 -22.82
N ASP A 28 7.51 -16.21 -22.63
CA ASP A 28 7.16 -17.42 -21.88
C ASP A 28 7.10 -17.07 -20.39
N LEU A 29 5.87 -16.99 -19.83
CA LEU A 29 5.58 -16.52 -18.47
C LEU A 29 5.09 -17.66 -17.59
N THR A 30 5.75 -17.85 -16.46
CA THR A 30 5.29 -18.69 -15.35
C THR A 30 4.84 -17.76 -14.19
N ILE A 31 3.62 -17.90 -13.74
CA ILE A 31 3.07 -17.16 -12.60
C ILE A 31 3.10 -18.04 -11.37
N ILE A 32 3.78 -17.56 -10.33
CA ILE A 32 3.82 -18.17 -9.01
C ILE A 32 2.98 -17.29 -8.07
N GLY A 33 1.99 -17.86 -7.43
CA GLY A 33 1.15 -17.16 -6.47
C GLY A 33 1.34 -17.66 -5.06
N VAL A 34 1.48 -16.76 -4.09
CA VAL A 34 1.49 -17.12 -2.68
C VAL A 34 0.39 -16.42 -1.90
N ASP A 35 -0.22 -17.12 -0.96
CA ASP A 35 -1.25 -16.59 -0.06
C ASP A 35 -1.21 -17.33 1.29
N ILE A 36 -1.85 -16.77 2.32
CA ILE A 36 -2.03 -17.43 3.62
C ILE A 36 -3.15 -18.47 3.62
N SER A 37 -4.05 -18.39 2.64
CA SER A 37 -5.23 -19.25 2.54
C SER A 37 -5.25 -20.02 1.22
N ARG A 38 -5.51 -21.33 1.30
CA ARG A 38 -5.76 -22.16 0.12
C ARG A 38 -7.03 -21.78 -0.64
N ASP A 39 -7.93 -21.05 0.02
CA ASP A 39 -9.20 -20.60 -0.57
C ASP A 39 -9.07 -19.28 -1.36
N ALA A 40 -7.86 -18.73 -1.47
CA ALA A 40 -7.60 -17.55 -2.29
C ALA A 40 -7.86 -17.85 -3.77
N PRO A 41 -8.91 -17.24 -4.40
CA PRO A 41 -9.31 -17.61 -5.76
C PRO A 41 -8.19 -17.45 -6.79
N ALA A 42 -7.33 -16.45 -6.63
CA ALA A 42 -6.26 -16.19 -7.58
C ALA A 42 -5.20 -17.30 -7.64
N LEU A 43 -5.04 -18.11 -6.57
CA LEU A 43 -4.12 -19.25 -6.58
C LEU A 43 -4.47 -20.28 -7.67
N TYR A 44 -5.76 -20.43 -8.00
CA TYR A 44 -6.21 -21.35 -9.05
C TYR A 44 -5.86 -20.88 -10.47
N PHE A 45 -5.40 -19.66 -10.62
CA PHE A 45 -4.97 -19.05 -11.87
C PHE A 45 -3.45 -18.93 -11.98
N CYS A 46 -2.71 -19.43 -10.98
CA CYS A 46 -1.26 -19.51 -11.00
C CYS A 46 -0.79 -20.85 -11.59
N ASP A 47 0.40 -20.87 -12.16
CA ASP A 47 1.04 -22.13 -12.61
C ASP A 47 1.60 -22.90 -11.41
N ILE A 48 2.09 -22.16 -10.41
CA ILE A 48 2.58 -22.69 -9.14
C ILE A 48 1.89 -21.91 -8.02
N SER A 49 1.35 -22.64 -7.03
CA SER A 49 0.64 -22.06 -5.88
C SER A 49 1.25 -22.56 -4.59
N GLU A 50 1.59 -21.63 -3.69
CA GLU A 50 2.21 -21.94 -2.42
C GLU A 50 1.46 -21.26 -1.26
N ILE A 51 1.41 -21.91 -0.12
CA ILE A 51 0.84 -21.34 1.09
C ILE A 51 1.98 -20.89 1.99
N VAL A 52 1.95 -19.61 2.34
CA VAL A 52 2.94 -18.99 3.22
C VAL A 52 2.33 -18.60 4.56
N CYS A 53 3.18 -18.36 5.56
CA CYS A 53 2.74 -17.85 6.85
C CYS A 53 2.27 -16.39 6.75
N ARG A 54 1.70 -15.86 7.84
CA ARG A 54 1.29 -14.46 7.91
C ARG A 54 2.49 -13.52 7.82
N ILE A 55 2.28 -12.33 7.30
CA ILE A 55 3.30 -11.26 7.18
C ILE A 55 3.95 -10.93 8.54
N SER A 56 3.20 -11.07 9.63
CA SER A 56 3.70 -10.85 10.99
C SER A 56 4.58 -11.99 11.54
N ASP A 57 4.66 -13.11 10.82
CA ASP A 57 5.51 -14.24 11.22
C ASP A 57 6.94 -14.00 10.78
N LYS A 58 7.89 -14.29 11.67
CA LYS A 58 9.34 -14.16 11.39
C LYS A 58 9.83 -15.03 10.23
N ASN A 59 9.08 -16.07 9.89
CA ASN A 59 9.41 -16.97 8.78
C ASN A 59 8.85 -16.49 7.44
N TYR A 60 8.12 -15.37 7.37
CA TYR A 60 7.50 -14.90 6.14
C TYR A 60 8.55 -14.59 5.05
N ILE A 61 9.53 -13.76 5.35
CA ILE A 61 10.63 -13.46 4.40
C ILE A 61 11.47 -14.70 4.08
N PRO A 62 11.91 -15.52 5.06
CA PRO A 62 12.59 -16.76 4.77
C PRO A 62 11.84 -17.69 3.81
N SER A 63 10.52 -17.88 4.00
CA SER A 63 9.72 -18.73 3.12
C SER A 63 9.61 -18.18 1.69
N LEU A 64 9.48 -16.84 1.54
CA LEU A 64 9.50 -16.24 0.20
C LEU A 64 10.85 -16.36 -0.48
N LEU A 65 11.96 -16.19 0.25
CA LEU A 65 13.31 -16.39 -0.29
C LEU A 65 13.53 -17.83 -0.76
N GLU A 66 13.10 -18.81 0.04
CA GLU A 66 13.17 -20.23 -0.32
C GLU A 66 12.40 -20.53 -1.61
N ILE A 67 11.18 -20.00 -1.76
CA ILE A 67 10.38 -20.16 -2.99
C ILE A 67 11.09 -19.49 -4.17
N CYS A 68 11.58 -18.26 -3.98
CA CYS A 68 12.25 -17.51 -5.06
C CYS A 68 13.52 -18.22 -5.55
N GLU A 69 14.32 -18.75 -4.64
CA GLU A 69 15.54 -19.50 -4.99
C GLU A 69 15.22 -20.83 -5.66
N ARG A 70 14.33 -21.62 -5.07
CA ARG A 70 13.91 -22.93 -5.61
C ARG A 70 13.34 -22.84 -7.01
N GLU A 71 12.49 -21.84 -7.24
CA GLU A 71 11.80 -21.65 -8.51
C GLU A 71 12.60 -20.81 -9.51
N ASN A 72 13.73 -20.21 -9.11
CA ASN A 72 14.48 -19.23 -9.89
C ASN A 72 13.58 -18.08 -10.36
N VAL A 73 12.97 -17.36 -9.42
CA VAL A 73 12.04 -16.24 -9.68
C VAL A 73 12.79 -15.03 -10.20
N ASP A 74 12.39 -14.51 -11.36
CA ASP A 74 12.97 -13.29 -11.94
C ASP A 74 12.49 -12.02 -11.24
N CYS A 75 11.19 -12.00 -10.87
CA CYS A 75 10.57 -10.80 -10.29
C CYS A 75 9.54 -11.17 -9.21
N LEU A 76 9.56 -10.45 -8.08
CA LEU A 76 8.55 -10.52 -7.03
C LEU A 76 7.71 -9.24 -7.04
N ILE A 77 6.39 -9.40 -7.07
CA ILE A 77 5.41 -8.31 -7.12
C ILE A 77 4.48 -8.41 -5.90
N PRO A 78 4.55 -7.46 -4.95
CA PRO A 78 3.59 -7.38 -3.86
C PRO A 78 2.24 -6.87 -4.36
N THR A 79 1.15 -7.43 -3.82
CA THR A 79 -0.21 -7.05 -4.23
C THR A 79 -1.03 -6.36 -3.14
N ILE A 80 -0.50 -6.19 -1.94
CA ILE A 80 -1.15 -5.49 -0.83
C ILE A 80 -0.19 -4.55 -0.10
N ASP A 81 -0.73 -3.48 0.49
CA ASP A 81 0.06 -2.44 1.17
C ASP A 81 0.83 -2.96 2.39
N THR A 82 0.28 -3.96 3.08
CA THR A 82 0.89 -4.52 4.29
C THR A 82 2.22 -5.23 4.05
N ASP A 83 2.45 -5.74 2.83
CA ASP A 83 3.70 -6.40 2.46
C ASP A 83 4.84 -5.40 2.20
N LEU A 84 4.49 -4.16 1.80
CA LEU A 84 5.43 -3.24 1.18
C LEU A 84 6.61 -2.88 2.08
N LEU A 85 6.36 -2.54 3.35
CA LEU A 85 7.45 -2.13 4.24
C LEU A 85 8.44 -3.29 4.45
N LEU A 86 7.93 -4.46 4.83
CA LEU A 86 8.74 -5.62 5.12
C LEU A 86 9.57 -6.07 3.90
N LEU A 87 8.95 -6.11 2.72
CA LEU A 87 9.63 -6.46 1.48
C LEU A 87 10.66 -5.39 1.08
N SER A 88 10.39 -4.11 1.29
CA SER A 88 11.34 -3.04 0.99
C SER A 88 12.59 -3.10 1.87
N GLU A 89 12.43 -3.43 3.15
CA GLU A 89 13.52 -3.60 4.11
C GLU A 89 14.42 -4.81 3.77
N HIS A 90 13.84 -5.86 3.18
CA HIS A 90 14.54 -7.09 2.80
C HIS A 90 14.84 -7.20 1.31
N LYS A 91 14.60 -6.14 0.52
CA LYS A 91 14.79 -6.14 -0.93
C LYS A 91 16.15 -6.66 -1.36
N HIS A 92 17.21 -6.26 -0.65
CA HIS A 92 18.57 -6.70 -0.93
C HIS A 92 18.79 -8.23 -0.81
N CYS A 93 18.02 -8.91 0.07
CA CYS A 93 18.11 -10.37 0.22
C CYS A 93 17.60 -11.07 -1.05
N PHE A 94 16.51 -10.59 -1.63
CA PHE A 94 15.96 -11.12 -2.88
C PHE A 94 16.88 -10.80 -4.08
N GLU A 95 17.41 -9.58 -4.14
CA GLU A 95 18.36 -9.20 -5.19
C GLU A 95 19.64 -10.05 -5.16
N HIS A 96 20.10 -10.45 -3.96
CA HIS A 96 21.27 -11.33 -3.81
C HIS A 96 21.08 -12.72 -4.44
N ILE A 97 19.86 -13.25 -4.43
CA ILE A 97 19.50 -14.53 -5.09
C ILE A 97 19.01 -14.35 -6.53
N GLY A 98 19.12 -13.15 -7.10
CA GLY A 98 18.76 -12.83 -8.49
C GLY A 98 17.30 -12.43 -8.71
N THR A 99 16.47 -12.38 -7.66
CA THR A 99 15.06 -11.96 -7.76
C THR A 99 14.93 -10.44 -7.62
N LYS A 100 14.39 -9.76 -8.62
CA LYS A 100 14.03 -8.34 -8.53
C LYS A 100 12.74 -8.16 -7.76
N VAL A 101 12.69 -7.24 -6.81
CA VAL A 101 11.43 -6.89 -6.11
C VAL A 101 10.89 -5.59 -6.68
N LEU A 102 9.66 -5.65 -7.23
CA LEU A 102 9.00 -4.48 -7.81
C LEU A 102 8.38 -3.64 -6.68
N ILE A 103 9.21 -2.83 -6.08
CA ILE A 103 8.83 -2.00 -4.92
C ILE A 103 9.70 -0.75 -4.85
N SER A 104 9.13 0.34 -4.32
CA SER A 104 9.84 1.57 -4.04
C SER A 104 10.89 1.39 -2.93
N ARG A 105 11.80 2.35 -2.80
CA ARG A 105 12.76 2.38 -1.69
C ARG A 105 12.04 2.49 -0.35
N THR A 106 12.64 1.93 0.70
CA THR A 106 12.05 1.85 2.05
C THR A 106 11.61 3.22 2.57
N GLU A 107 12.40 4.28 2.35
CA GLU A 107 12.06 5.63 2.81
C GLU A 107 10.76 6.14 2.15
N LYS A 108 10.53 5.80 0.88
CA LYS A 108 9.30 6.19 0.17
C LYS A 108 8.10 5.40 0.65
N VAL A 109 8.28 4.10 0.89
CA VAL A 109 7.24 3.25 1.48
C VAL A 109 6.85 3.77 2.88
N GLN A 110 7.83 4.13 3.72
CA GLN A 110 7.58 4.70 5.05
C GLN A 110 6.81 6.01 4.99
N ILE A 111 7.19 6.94 4.10
CA ILE A 111 6.47 8.20 3.88
C ILE A 111 5.01 7.93 3.50
N CYS A 112 4.75 7.04 2.55
CA CYS A 112 3.39 6.75 2.09
C CYS A 112 2.53 6.02 3.13
N ARG A 113 3.16 5.28 4.05
CA ARG A 113 2.46 4.52 5.07
C ARG A 113 1.89 5.38 6.20
N ASP A 114 2.61 6.44 6.62
CA ASP A 114 2.17 7.36 7.66
C ASP A 114 1.57 8.64 7.02
N LYS A 115 0.30 8.91 7.31
CA LYS A 115 -0.43 10.04 6.74
C LYS A 115 0.13 11.42 7.16
N ASN A 116 0.80 11.51 8.31
CA ASN A 116 1.51 12.73 8.71
C ASN A 116 2.75 12.94 7.84
N TYR A 117 3.57 11.90 7.68
CA TYR A 117 4.76 11.97 6.84
C TYR A 117 4.41 12.23 5.37
N THR A 118 3.31 11.63 4.87
CA THR A 118 2.81 11.93 3.53
C THR A 118 2.45 13.42 3.38
N ALA A 119 1.71 13.98 4.32
CA ALA A 119 1.31 15.39 4.28
C ALA A 119 2.52 16.32 4.35
N ASP A 120 3.44 16.08 5.29
CA ASP A 120 4.67 16.86 5.45
C ASP A 120 5.55 16.79 4.21
N TYR A 121 5.66 15.61 3.59
CA TYR A 121 6.41 15.42 2.36
C TYR A 121 5.82 16.25 1.21
N PHE A 122 4.50 16.20 0.98
CA PHE A 122 3.87 17.02 -0.06
C PHE A 122 4.01 18.51 0.20
N ILE A 123 3.84 18.96 1.45
CA ILE A 123 4.04 20.36 1.83
C ILE A 123 5.49 20.79 1.56
N SER A 124 6.47 19.94 1.85
CA SER A 124 7.89 20.23 1.59
C SER A 124 8.21 20.39 0.10
N LEU A 125 7.42 19.76 -0.77
CA LEU A 125 7.48 19.91 -2.23
C LEU A 125 6.71 21.13 -2.76
N GLY A 126 6.11 21.94 -1.89
CA GLY A 126 5.28 23.10 -2.27
C GLY A 126 3.87 22.71 -2.75
N LEU A 127 3.47 21.47 -2.58
CA LEU A 127 2.13 21.00 -2.94
C LEU A 127 1.14 21.25 -1.80
N LYS A 128 -0.11 21.52 -2.16
CA LYS A 128 -1.19 21.66 -1.18
C LYS A 128 -1.55 20.27 -0.64
N SER A 129 -1.47 20.10 0.69
CA SER A 129 -1.93 18.91 1.38
C SER A 129 -2.73 19.33 2.61
N PRO A 130 -3.83 18.63 2.95
CA PRO A 130 -4.56 18.92 4.17
C PRO A 130 -3.67 18.64 5.38
N LYS A 131 -3.45 19.67 6.22
CA LYS A 131 -2.62 19.53 7.42
C LYS A 131 -3.29 18.55 8.39
N PRO A 132 -2.60 17.50 8.83
CA PRO A 132 -3.10 16.60 9.85
C PRO A 132 -2.91 17.18 11.25
N TYR A 133 -3.89 16.91 12.12
CA TYR A 133 -3.83 17.22 13.55
C TYR A 133 -3.95 15.91 14.32
N ASN A 134 -3.04 15.70 15.27
CA ASN A 134 -2.95 14.44 16.03
C ASN A 134 -3.65 14.53 17.40
N SER A 135 -4.37 15.61 17.68
CA SER A 135 -5.17 15.74 18.89
C SER A 135 -6.34 16.70 18.66
N ILE A 136 -7.42 16.49 19.42
CA ILE A 136 -8.60 17.32 19.41
C ILE A 136 -8.28 18.73 19.87
N GLU A 137 -7.47 18.87 20.92
CA GLU A 137 -7.11 20.16 21.51
C GLU A 137 -6.46 21.07 20.46
N LYS A 138 -5.51 20.54 19.69
CA LYS A 138 -4.85 21.29 18.62
C LYS A 138 -5.82 21.69 17.51
N TYR A 139 -6.77 20.82 17.17
CA TYR A 139 -7.78 21.16 16.18
C TYR A 139 -8.76 22.22 16.69
N GLU A 140 -9.16 22.11 17.97
CA GLU A 140 -10.04 23.08 18.64
C GLU A 140 -9.38 24.46 18.78
N GLU A 141 -8.06 24.53 19.08
CA GLU A 141 -7.30 25.79 19.04
C GLU A 141 -7.38 26.46 17.66
N GLU A 142 -7.21 25.71 16.61
CA GLU A 142 -7.28 26.24 15.23
C GLU A 142 -8.71 26.63 14.82
N LEU A 143 -9.74 25.96 15.35
CA LEU A 143 -11.14 26.37 15.21
C LEU A 143 -11.38 27.72 15.90
N ASN A 144 -10.90 27.89 17.14
CA ASN A 144 -11.03 29.14 17.91
C ASN A 144 -10.31 30.31 17.23
N LEU A 145 -9.18 30.02 16.58
CA LEU A 145 -8.42 31.00 15.78
C LEU A 145 -9.03 31.23 14.39
N LYS A 146 -10.14 30.59 14.04
CA LYS A 146 -10.81 30.65 12.73
C LYS A 146 -9.92 30.25 11.56
N LYS A 147 -8.89 29.43 11.83
CA LYS A 147 -8.01 28.85 10.81
C LYS A 147 -8.53 27.53 10.25
N GLN A 148 -9.40 26.87 11.01
CA GLN A 148 -10.13 25.67 10.60
C GLN A 148 -11.64 25.87 10.82
N SER A 149 -12.40 24.96 10.22
CA SER A 149 -13.87 24.93 10.36
C SER A 149 -14.36 23.49 10.21
N PHE A 150 -15.60 23.25 10.62
CA PHE A 150 -16.32 22.06 10.22
C PHE A 150 -16.92 22.22 8.81
N PRO A 151 -17.13 21.12 8.07
CA PRO A 151 -16.85 19.75 8.46
C PRO A 151 -15.36 19.41 8.51
N ALA A 152 -15.00 18.49 9.40
CA ALA A 152 -13.70 17.87 9.49
C ALA A 152 -13.76 16.40 9.07
N PHE A 153 -12.60 15.78 8.89
CA PHE A 153 -12.45 14.37 8.60
C PHE A 153 -11.52 13.73 9.62
N ILE A 154 -11.99 12.69 10.30
CA ILE A 154 -11.20 11.93 11.28
C ILE A 154 -11.01 10.50 10.78
N LYS A 155 -9.80 9.98 10.89
CA LYS A 155 -9.45 8.63 10.44
C LYS A 155 -8.26 8.08 11.23
N PRO A 156 -8.03 6.75 11.21
CA PRO A 156 -6.83 6.17 11.77
C PRO A 156 -5.56 6.77 11.15
N LYS A 157 -4.54 6.96 11.96
CA LYS A 157 -3.23 7.47 11.55
C LYS A 157 -2.60 6.57 10.49
N ASP A 158 -2.69 5.25 10.68
CA ASP A 158 -2.30 4.24 9.72
C ASP A 158 -3.53 3.47 9.20
N GLY A 159 -3.33 2.51 8.32
CA GLY A 159 -4.41 1.71 7.73
C GLY A 159 -4.87 2.21 6.37
N SER A 160 -5.68 1.38 5.72
CA SER A 160 -6.16 1.54 4.34
C SER A 160 -7.67 1.29 4.22
N SER A 161 -8.21 1.39 3.00
CA SER A 161 -9.59 1.04 2.66
C SER A 161 -10.67 1.86 3.38
N SER A 162 -10.36 3.07 3.85
CA SER A 162 -11.29 3.98 4.55
C SER A 162 -11.97 3.38 5.78
N ILE A 163 -11.40 2.33 6.37
CA ILE A 163 -11.93 1.73 7.59
C ILE A 163 -11.79 2.72 8.73
N ASN A 164 -12.89 2.94 9.48
CA ASN A 164 -12.97 3.90 10.59
C ASN A 164 -12.61 5.34 10.17
N ALA A 165 -12.97 5.74 8.96
CA ALA A 165 -12.81 7.11 8.48
C ALA A 165 -14.18 7.80 8.44
N TYR A 166 -14.31 8.98 9.07
CA TYR A 166 -15.58 9.65 9.25
C TYR A 166 -15.49 11.14 8.95
N LYS A 167 -16.50 11.65 8.25
CA LYS A 167 -16.78 13.09 8.20
C LYS A 167 -17.54 13.46 9.46
N VAL A 168 -17.14 14.56 10.10
CA VAL A 168 -17.72 15.07 11.32
C VAL A 168 -18.10 16.55 11.17
N ASP A 169 -19.24 16.92 11.72
CA ASP A 169 -19.78 18.26 11.57
C ASP A 169 -19.75 19.07 12.90
N SER A 170 -19.30 18.43 14.00
CA SER A 170 -19.22 19.06 15.32
C SER A 170 -18.02 18.57 16.14
N LEU A 171 -17.70 19.31 17.20
CA LEU A 171 -16.68 18.93 18.16
C LEU A 171 -17.09 17.68 18.96
N ASP A 172 -18.36 17.50 19.24
CA ASP A 172 -18.87 16.35 19.97
C ASP A 172 -18.75 15.08 19.13
N ASP A 173 -19.09 15.14 17.85
CA ASP A 173 -18.85 14.03 16.91
C ASP A 173 -17.36 13.69 16.82
N LEU A 174 -16.51 14.73 16.77
CA LEU A 174 -15.07 14.54 16.70
C LEU A 174 -14.54 13.78 17.92
N LYS A 175 -15.00 14.15 19.13
CA LYS A 175 -14.64 13.47 20.39
C LYS A 175 -15.12 12.01 20.40
N LEU A 176 -16.36 11.78 19.98
CA LEU A 176 -16.94 10.44 19.90
C LEU A 176 -16.14 9.49 19.00
N TYR A 177 -15.78 9.95 17.80
CA TYR A 177 -15.04 9.12 16.87
C TYR A 177 -13.55 8.99 17.22
N ALA A 178 -12.96 10.00 17.86
CA ALA A 178 -11.59 9.91 18.37
C ALA A 178 -11.45 8.81 19.43
N GLU A 179 -12.40 8.74 20.37
CA GLU A 179 -12.44 7.68 21.38
C GLU A 179 -12.58 6.28 20.75
N LYS A 180 -13.43 6.17 19.72
CA LYS A 180 -13.66 4.91 19.01
C LYS A 180 -12.42 4.43 18.23
N ILE A 181 -11.66 5.36 17.64
CA ILE A 181 -10.52 5.04 16.76
C ILE A 181 -9.25 4.81 17.59
N GLY A 182 -9.01 5.61 18.62
CA GLY A 182 -7.82 5.61 19.46
C GLY A 182 -6.66 6.38 18.84
N ASP A 183 -5.86 5.80 17.95
CA ASP A 183 -4.78 6.50 17.25
C ASP A 183 -5.28 7.06 15.92
N TYR A 184 -5.50 8.37 15.89
CA TYR A 184 -6.17 9.06 14.80
C TYR A 184 -5.42 10.29 14.30
N ILE A 185 -5.84 10.75 13.12
CA ILE A 185 -5.58 12.10 12.63
C ILE A 185 -6.89 12.80 12.29
N ILE A 186 -6.89 14.12 12.46
CA ILE A 186 -7.99 15.00 12.05
C ILE A 186 -7.47 15.87 10.91
N GLN A 187 -8.27 16.05 9.87
CA GLN A 187 -7.95 16.89 8.72
C GLN A 187 -9.18 17.77 8.38
N PRO A 188 -9.00 18.94 7.77
CA PRO A 188 -10.13 19.65 7.17
C PRO A 188 -10.80 18.76 6.12
N PHE A 189 -12.13 18.77 6.08
CA PHE A 189 -12.86 18.10 5.01
C PHE A 189 -12.70 18.89 3.71
N ILE A 190 -12.22 18.23 2.67
CA ILE A 190 -12.08 18.84 1.35
C ILE A 190 -13.27 18.39 0.50
N SER A 191 -14.04 19.36 0.00
CA SER A 191 -15.08 19.12 -0.98
C SER A 191 -14.54 19.38 -2.39
N GLY A 192 -14.90 18.51 -3.33
CA GLY A 192 -14.46 18.64 -4.73
C GLY A 192 -14.65 17.34 -5.50
N THR A 193 -14.19 17.34 -6.72
CA THR A 193 -14.13 16.12 -7.52
C THR A 193 -12.90 15.31 -7.10
N GLU A 194 -13.12 14.04 -6.77
CA GLU A 194 -12.05 13.11 -6.41
C GLU A 194 -11.52 12.44 -7.67
N TYR A 195 -10.21 12.34 -7.77
CA TYR A 195 -9.50 11.63 -8.84
C TYR A 195 -8.57 10.61 -8.25
N THR A 196 -8.54 9.42 -8.85
CA THR A 196 -7.48 8.44 -8.64
C THR A 196 -6.51 8.55 -9.82
N ILE A 197 -5.23 8.64 -9.53
CA ILE A 197 -4.17 8.71 -10.55
C ILE A 197 -3.27 7.52 -10.32
N ASP A 198 -3.25 6.59 -11.28
CA ASP A 198 -2.35 5.46 -11.26
C ASP A 198 -1.10 5.77 -12.09
N ILE A 199 0.08 5.56 -11.51
CA ILE A 199 1.36 5.84 -12.15
C ILE A 199 2.21 4.57 -12.08
N PHE A 200 2.62 4.09 -13.25
CA PHE A 200 3.62 3.03 -13.36
C PHE A 200 4.97 3.65 -13.75
N CYS A 201 6.00 3.35 -12.95
CA CYS A 201 7.36 3.80 -13.19
C CYS A 201 8.28 2.62 -13.53
N ASP A 202 9.34 2.90 -14.28
CA ASP A 202 10.44 1.96 -14.48
C ASP A 202 11.30 1.81 -13.20
N TYR A 203 12.34 0.98 -13.28
CA TYR A 203 13.26 0.75 -12.14
C TYR A 203 14.07 1.98 -11.72
N ASP A 204 14.23 2.94 -12.62
CA ASP A 204 14.94 4.21 -12.36
C ASP A 204 14.00 5.28 -11.80
N GLY A 205 12.68 4.97 -11.73
CA GLY A 205 11.64 5.85 -11.20
C GLY A 205 11.07 6.82 -12.24
N ASN A 206 11.34 6.60 -13.54
CA ASN A 206 10.74 7.41 -14.58
C ASN A 206 9.31 6.96 -14.86
N PRO A 207 8.32 7.88 -14.94
CA PRO A 207 6.95 7.52 -15.29
C PRO A 207 6.88 6.93 -16.70
N VAL A 208 6.35 5.71 -16.81
CA VAL A 208 6.14 5.02 -18.10
C VAL A 208 4.69 5.12 -18.54
N TYR A 209 3.77 5.08 -17.58
CA TYR A 209 2.34 5.13 -17.84
C TYR A 209 1.62 5.88 -16.72
N ILE A 210 0.66 6.72 -17.10
CA ILE A 210 -0.17 7.51 -16.18
C ILE A 210 -1.62 7.43 -16.67
N THR A 211 -2.54 7.13 -15.77
CA THR A 211 -3.98 7.07 -16.05
C THR A 211 -4.81 7.66 -14.91
#